data_b8e344813d0a644ffdc17c5c92ba9cbc
#
_entry.id   b8e344813d0a644ffdc17c5c92ba9cbc
#
_cell.length_a   1.000
_cell.length_b   1.000
_cell.length_c   1.000
_cell.angle_alpha   90.00
_cell.angle_beta   90.00
_cell.angle_gamma   90.00
#
_symmetry.space_group_name_H-M   'P 1'
#
loop_
_entity.id
_entity.type
_entity.pdbx_description
1 polymer ?
#
loop_
_entity_poly.entity_id
_entity_poly.type
_entity_poly.pdbx_seq_one_letter_code
_entity_poly.pdbx_strand_id
1 'polypeptide(L)'
;MITGETSGLIGGYCEDEFPVYYANEEMAWMLGYDTVEELVEAIDGKVINTIHPDDREQVIKDIGGEYYEGLTYETTYRMPRKDGSWFWTVDKGKVIRTEEGKLAIISACYDMTSFVERHKKLEEQNILSQATINQIPGGYHRCSLEEGHPFLYISDRFLSILGWTREEIKTIFDNKFDNMLHPDDRNLSSDFVIRILDTCGRGSAKDQIYRLLGKDGYRWVTDATTLVQSCNRTFFQGNITDITDFVKDKEKKEKELE
;
A
#
# COMPACT_ATOMS: atom_id res chain seq x y z
N MET A 1 -0.31 13.04 -15.00
CA MET A 1 0.66 13.30 -16.08
C MET A 1 1.72 12.23 -15.96
N ILE A 2 1.66 11.21 -16.82
CA ILE A 2 2.70 10.17 -16.91
C ILE A 2 3.83 10.82 -17.68
N THR A 3 4.88 11.20 -16.98
CA THR A 3 6.05 11.85 -17.54
C THR A 3 6.82 10.85 -18.39
N GLY A 4 6.81 11.05 -19.73
CA GLY A 4 7.94 10.76 -20.61
C GLY A 4 8.54 9.35 -20.63
N GLU A 5 7.76 8.29 -20.38
CA GLU A 5 8.21 6.93 -20.65
C GLU A 5 7.93 6.64 -22.11
N THR A 6 8.98 6.63 -22.93
CA THR A 6 8.93 6.17 -24.31
C THR A 6 8.55 4.69 -24.29
N SER A 7 7.50 4.33 -25.04
CA SER A 7 7.10 2.94 -25.17
C SER A 7 7.95 2.26 -26.25
N GLY A 8 8.52 1.10 -25.91
CA GLY A 8 9.08 0.21 -26.92
C GLY A 8 7.95 -0.39 -27.75
N LEU A 9 8.03 -0.29 -29.08
CA LEU A 9 7.08 -0.94 -29.97
C LEU A 9 7.72 -2.16 -30.60
N ILE A 10 7.01 -3.30 -30.53
CA ILE A 10 7.41 -4.52 -31.21
C ILE A 10 6.17 -5.22 -31.76
N GLY A 11 6.32 -5.93 -32.87
CA GLY A 11 5.23 -6.69 -33.44
C GLY A 11 5.72 -7.92 -34.17
N GLY A 12 4.88 -8.95 -34.20
CA GLY A 12 5.11 -10.20 -34.89
C GLY A 12 3.91 -10.65 -35.69
N TYR A 13 4.16 -11.37 -36.77
CA TYR A 13 3.09 -12.07 -37.51
C TYR A 13 2.40 -13.07 -36.56
N CYS A 14 1.07 -13.23 -36.74
CA CYS A 14 0.28 -14.22 -36.02
C CYS A 14 0.55 -15.64 -36.56
N GLU A 15 1.79 -16.06 -36.53
CA GLU A 15 2.32 -17.35 -36.95
C GLU A 15 3.09 -17.97 -35.77
N ASP A 16 3.57 -19.22 -35.91
CA ASP A 16 4.35 -19.88 -34.85
C ASP A 16 5.56 -19.03 -34.44
N GLU A 17 5.77 -18.88 -33.15
CA GLU A 17 6.84 -18.12 -32.50
C GLU A 17 6.84 -16.61 -32.82
N PHE A 18 5.83 -16.09 -33.51
CA PHE A 18 5.66 -14.68 -33.88
C PHE A 18 6.87 -14.07 -34.60
N PRO A 19 7.13 -14.43 -35.88
CA PRO A 19 8.19 -13.79 -36.63
C PRO A 19 8.08 -12.28 -36.62
N VAL A 20 9.19 -11.58 -36.39
CA VAL A 20 9.21 -10.13 -36.28
C VAL A 20 8.63 -9.46 -37.52
N TYR A 21 7.62 -8.61 -37.29
CA TYR A 21 7.03 -7.75 -38.31
C TYR A 21 7.57 -6.32 -38.22
N TYR A 22 7.71 -5.83 -36.98
CA TYR A 22 8.13 -4.46 -36.68
C TYR A 22 8.81 -4.36 -35.31
N ALA A 23 9.80 -3.49 -35.21
CA ALA A 23 10.31 -2.99 -33.93
C ALA A 23 10.80 -1.54 -34.12
N ASN A 24 10.77 -0.75 -33.02
CA ASN A 24 11.33 0.61 -33.03
C ASN A 24 12.66 0.68 -32.24
N GLU A 25 13.38 1.77 -32.42
CA GLU A 25 14.65 2.01 -31.71
C GLU A 25 14.48 1.99 -30.18
N GLU A 26 13.35 2.53 -29.68
CA GLU A 26 13.04 2.53 -28.25
C GLU A 26 12.95 1.12 -27.68
N MET A 27 12.41 0.15 -28.45
CA MET A 27 12.39 -1.25 -28.05
C MET A 27 13.81 -1.83 -27.98
N ALA A 28 14.64 -1.55 -28.98
CA ALA A 28 16.02 -2.01 -28.99
C ALA A 28 16.78 -1.46 -27.76
N TRP A 29 16.70 -0.17 -27.50
CA TRP A 29 17.36 0.47 -26.34
C TRP A 29 16.82 -0.05 -25.02
N MET A 30 15.52 -0.26 -24.89
CA MET A 30 14.90 -0.80 -23.68
C MET A 30 15.42 -2.20 -23.35
N LEU A 31 15.73 -3.00 -24.38
CA LEU A 31 16.33 -4.33 -24.24
C LEU A 31 17.87 -4.31 -24.16
N GLY A 32 18.50 -3.13 -24.32
CA GLY A 32 19.94 -2.94 -24.21
C GLY A 32 20.71 -3.19 -25.51
N TYR A 33 20.04 -3.08 -26.65
CA TYR A 33 20.65 -3.17 -27.99
C TYR A 33 20.82 -1.79 -28.62
N ASP A 34 21.87 -1.62 -29.43
CA ASP A 34 22.17 -0.33 -30.05
C ASP A 34 21.28 -0.03 -31.26
N THR A 35 20.82 -1.05 -31.95
CA THR A 35 19.96 -0.93 -33.15
C THR A 35 18.86 -1.98 -33.17
N VAL A 36 17.85 -1.75 -34.00
CA VAL A 36 16.75 -2.70 -34.23
C VAL A 36 17.28 -3.98 -34.91
N GLU A 37 18.22 -3.85 -35.82
CA GLU A 37 18.82 -5.00 -36.51
C GLU A 37 19.55 -5.92 -35.55
N GLU A 38 20.31 -5.36 -34.61
CA GLU A 38 20.99 -6.12 -33.56
C GLU A 38 19.98 -6.83 -32.64
N LEU A 39 18.90 -6.16 -32.27
CA LEU A 39 17.82 -6.76 -31.52
C LEU A 39 17.21 -7.95 -32.25
N VAL A 40 16.82 -7.75 -33.52
CA VAL A 40 16.16 -8.78 -34.32
C VAL A 40 17.07 -10.01 -34.53
N GLU A 41 18.37 -9.81 -34.73
CA GLU A 41 19.35 -10.89 -34.79
C GLU A 41 19.45 -11.64 -33.45
N ALA A 42 19.53 -10.91 -32.37
CA ALA A 42 19.67 -11.51 -31.01
C ALA A 42 18.45 -12.34 -30.58
N ILE A 43 17.25 -11.96 -31.02
CA ILE A 43 16.01 -12.72 -30.74
C ILE A 43 15.69 -13.78 -31.82
N ASP A 44 16.63 -14.07 -32.72
CA ASP A 44 16.46 -15.04 -33.81
C ASP A 44 15.23 -14.71 -34.72
N GLY A 45 14.94 -13.42 -34.90
CA GLY A 45 13.80 -12.94 -35.67
C GLY A 45 12.43 -13.29 -35.11
N LYS A 46 12.33 -13.65 -33.82
CA LYS A 46 11.11 -14.16 -33.19
C LYS A 46 10.72 -13.33 -31.97
N VAL A 47 9.54 -12.70 -31.96
CA VAL A 47 9.05 -11.89 -30.85
C VAL A 47 8.93 -12.69 -29.54
N ILE A 48 8.59 -13.99 -29.63
CA ILE A 48 8.50 -14.86 -28.44
C ILE A 48 9.80 -14.87 -27.62
N ASN A 49 10.95 -14.60 -28.23
CA ASN A 49 12.24 -14.57 -27.55
C ASN A 49 12.48 -13.28 -26.76
N THR A 50 11.63 -12.28 -26.89
CA THR A 50 11.61 -11.11 -25.99
C THR A 50 10.84 -11.37 -24.69
N ILE A 51 10.24 -12.55 -24.54
CA ILE A 51 9.49 -12.97 -23.35
C ILE A 51 10.33 -13.94 -22.55
N HIS A 52 10.43 -13.70 -21.24
CA HIS A 52 11.12 -14.64 -20.32
C HIS A 52 10.57 -16.06 -20.50
N PRO A 53 11.40 -17.11 -20.60
CA PRO A 53 10.93 -18.47 -20.88
C PRO A 53 9.79 -18.97 -20.01
N ASP A 54 9.85 -18.70 -18.69
CA ASP A 54 8.81 -19.13 -17.74
C ASP A 54 7.46 -18.44 -17.95
N ASP A 55 7.44 -17.27 -18.61
CA ASP A 55 6.23 -16.46 -18.75
C ASP A 55 5.54 -16.69 -20.11
N ARG A 56 6.20 -17.36 -21.05
CA ARG A 56 5.73 -17.54 -22.45
C ARG A 56 4.37 -18.21 -22.55
N GLU A 57 4.16 -19.30 -21.81
CA GLU A 57 2.90 -20.04 -21.84
C GLU A 57 1.72 -19.17 -21.36
N GLN A 58 1.94 -18.40 -20.29
CA GLN A 58 0.91 -17.52 -19.74
C GLN A 58 0.60 -16.36 -20.72
N VAL A 59 1.63 -15.75 -21.31
CA VAL A 59 1.45 -14.66 -22.28
C VAL A 59 0.68 -15.12 -23.51
N ILE A 60 1.02 -16.30 -24.09
CA ILE A 60 0.29 -16.87 -25.22
C ILE A 60 -1.19 -17.09 -24.87
N LYS A 61 -1.47 -17.56 -23.65
CA LYS A 61 -2.83 -17.75 -23.16
C LYS A 61 -3.58 -16.44 -22.98
N ASP A 62 -2.92 -15.39 -22.49
CA ASP A 62 -3.51 -14.07 -22.28
C ASP A 62 -3.83 -13.36 -23.61
N ILE A 63 -2.99 -13.54 -24.63
CA ILE A 63 -3.23 -13.02 -25.98
C ILE A 63 -4.45 -13.69 -26.63
N GLY A 64 -4.74 -14.94 -26.25
CA GLY A 64 -5.85 -15.73 -26.79
C GLY A 64 -5.44 -16.64 -27.95
N GLY A 65 -6.19 -17.74 -28.13
CA GLY A 65 -5.86 -18.79 -29.11
C GLY A 65 -6.31 -18.51 -30.54
N GLU A 66 -7.17 -17.51 -30.78
CA GLU A 66 -7.65 -17.16 -32.12
C GLU A 66 -7.39 -15.69 -32.41
N TYR A 67 -6.61 -15.41 -33.45
CA TYR A 67 -6.26 -14.06 -33.86
C TYR A 67 -7.22 -13.54 -34.93
N TYR A 68 -7.81 -12.37 -34.68
CA TYR A 68 -8.64 -11.66 -35.65
C TYR A 68 -8.31 -10.15 -35.61
N GLU A 69 -8.50 -9.48 -36.71
CA GLU A 69 -8.22 -8.06 -36.85
C GLU A 69 -9.05 -7.23 -35.83
N GLY A 70 -8.37 -6.40 -35.05
CA GLY A 70 -8.98 -5.58 -34.01
C GLY A 70 -8.95 -6.21 -32.61
N LEU A 71 -8.58 -7.47 -32.45
CA LEU A 71 -8.33 -8.06 -31.12
C LEU A 71 -7.31 -7.22 -30.36
N THR A 72 -7.61 -6.88 -29.11
CA THR A 72 -6.70 -6.16 -28.21
C THR A 72 -6.47 -6.99 -26.96
N TYR A 73 -5.29 -6.88 -26.37
CA TYR A 73 -4.96 -7.51 -25.10
C TYR A 73 -4.06 -6.61 -24.25
N GLU A 74 -4.01 -6.92 -22.97
CA GLU A 74 -3.06 -6.35 -22.02
C GLU A 74 -2.52 -7.49 -21.16
N THR A 75 -1.20 -7.63 -21.09
CA THR A 75 -0.54 -8.65 -20.27
C THR A 75 0.71 -8.10 -19.63
N THR A 76 1.19 -8.76 -18.58
CA THR A 76 2.38 -8.35 -17.84
C THR A 76 3.32 -9.54 -17.72
N TYR A 77 4.57 -9.34 -18.13
CA TYR A 77 5.59 -10.39 -18.11
C TYR A 77 6.99 -9.81 -17.98
N ARG A 78 7.99 -10.69 -17.87
CA ARG A 78 9.40 -10.31 -17.80
C ARG A 78 10.02 -10.31 -19.20
N MET A 79 10.73 -9.22 -19.53
CA MET A 79 11.53 -9.12 -20.75
C MET A 79 13.01 -9.21 -20.40
N PRO A 80 13.78 -10.13 -21.03
CA PRO A 80 15.23 -10.24 -20.82
C PRO A 80 15.97 -9.12 -21.59
N ARG A 81 17.03 -8.58 -20.97
CA ARG A 81 17.95 -7.64 -21.60
C ARG A 81 19.21 -8.35 -22.12
N LYS A 82 19.94 -7.68 -23.01
CA LYS A 82 21.22 -8.11 -23.56
C LYS A 82 22.25 -8.48 -22.50
N ASP A 83 22.27 -7.79 -21.35
CA ASP A 83 23.19 -8.05 -20.23
C ASP A 83 22.80 -9.24 -19.34
N GLY A 84 21.72 -9.95 -19.68
CA GLY A 84 21.18 -11.06 -18.92
C GLY A 84 20.29 -10.66 -17.74
N SER A 85 20.12 -9.39 -17.49
CA SER A 85 19.08 -8.90 -16.57
C SER A 85 17.69 -9.02 -17.22
N TRP A 86 16.66 -8.79 -16.43
CA TRP A 86 15.29 -8.75 -16.94
C TRP A 86 14.48 -7.67 -16.20
N PHE A 87 13.39 -7.23 -16.78
CA PHE A 87 12.49 -6.24 -16.19
C PHE A 87 11.03 -6.61 -16.43
N TRP A 88 10.15 -6.07 -15.57
CA TRP A 88 8.72 -6.21 -15.76
C TRP A 88 8.21 -5.22 -16.80
N THR A 89 7.44 -5.73 -17.76
CA THR A 89 6.74 -4.93 -18.76
C THR A 89 5.24 -5.11 -18.67
N VAL A 90 4.50 -4.04 -18.95
CA VAL A 90 3.10 -4.10 -19.36
C VAL A 90 3.08 -3.98 -20.88
N ASP A 91 2.51 -4.98 -21.52
CA ASP A 91 2.36 -5.07 -22.98
C ASP A 91 0.89 -4.84 -23.34
N LYS A 92 0.64 -3.81 -24.15
CA LYS A 92 -0.67 -3.52 -24.73
C LYS A 92 -0.60 -3.75 -26.23
N GLY A 93 -1.19 -4.86 -26.65
CA GLY A 93 -1.14 -5.29 -28.04
C GLY A 93 -2.48 -5.17 -28.77
N LYS A 94 -2.36 -5.05 -30.08
CA LYS A 94 -3.49 -5.09 -31.00
C LYS A 94 -3.14 -5.90 -32.23
N VAL A 95 -4.08 -6.76 -32.66
CA VAL A 95 -3.98 -7.47 -33.93
C VAL A 95 -4.41 -6.55 -35.06
N ILE A 96 -3.55 -6.42 -36.06
CA ILE A 96 -3.77 -5.63 -37.27
C ILE A 96 -3.69 -6.52 -38.52
N ARG A 97 -4.16 -6.02 -39.63
CA ARG A 97 -3.91 -6.59 -40.97
C ARG A 97 -2.81 -5.77 -41.66
N THR A 98 -1.76 -6.45 -42.07
CA THR A 98 -0.66 -5.83 -42.81
C THR A 98 -1.09 -5.50 -44.28
N GLU A 99 -0.29 -4.70 -44.96
CA GLU A 99 -0.51 -4.38 -46.38
C GLU A 99 -0.52 -5.65 -47.28
N GLU A 100 0.20 -6.70 -46.88
CA GLU A 100 0.22 -8.00 -47.55
C GLU A 100 -0.99 -8.88 -47.20
N GLY A 101 -1.92 -8.39 -46.36
CA GLY A 101 -3.13 -9.10 -45.98
C GLY A 101 -2.95 -10.12 -44.84
N LYS A 102 -1.75 -10.24 -44.25
CA LYS A 102 -1.46 -11.11 -43.10
C LYS A 102 -1.91 -10.47 -41.79
N LEU A 103 -2.21 -11.28 -40.80
CA LEU A 103 -2.42 -10.79 -39.43
C LEU A 103 -1.08 -10.64 -38.71
N ALA A 104 -0.93 -9.52 -38.00
CA ALA A 104 0.23 -9.27 -37.17
C ALA A 104 -0.24 -8.60 -35.83
N ILE A 105 0.49 -8.86 -34.76
CA ILE A 105 0.33 -8.16 -33.50
C ILE A 105 1.28 -6.97 -33.49
N ILE A 106 0.82 -5.81 -33.05
CA ILE A 106 1.66 -4.68 -32.67
C ILE A 106 1.43 -4.40 -31.19
N SER A 107 2.51 -4.38 -30.42
CA SER A 107 2.55 -4.20 -28.99
C SER A 107 3.28 -2.93 -28.60
N ALA A 108 2.73 -2.22 -27.62
CA ALA A 108 3.41 -1.15 -26.91
C ALA A 108 3.81 -1.67 -25.51
N CYS A 109 5.11 -1.76 -25.30
CA CYS A 109 5.70 -2.27 -24.06
C CYS A 109 6.20 -1.11 -23.20
N TYR A 110 5.89 -1.17 -21.90
CA TYR A 110 6.27 -0.17 -20.90
C TYR A 110 7.09 -0.82 -19.78
N ASP A 111 8.29 -0.29 -19.49
CA ASP A 111 9.09 -0.75 -18.35
C ASP A 111 8.43 -0.34 -17.02
N MET A 112 7.98 -1.33 -16.27
CA MET A 112 7.30 -1.14 -14.99
C MET A 112 8.20 -1.42 -13.77
N THR A 113 9.48 -1.68 -13.99
CA THR A 113 10.42 -2.08 -12.92
C THR A 113 10.43 -1.07 -11.77
N SER A 114 10.57 0.21 -12.08
CA SER A 114 10.61 1.26 -11.05
C SER A 114 9.30 1.39 -10.28
N PHE A 115 8.18 1.08 -10.89
CA PHE A 115 6.86 1.07 -10.25
C PHE A 115 6.73 -0.15 -9.32
N VAL A 116 7.07 -1.34 -9.79
CA VAL A 116 7.02 -2.58 -9.00
C VAL A 116 7.97 -2.52 -7.80
N GLU A 117 9.21 -2.06 -8.01
CA GLU A 117 10.19 -1.89 -6.93
C GLU A 117 9.72 -0.89 -5.87
N ARG A 118 9.14 0.23 -6.30
CA ARG A 118 8.61 1.25 -5.41
C ARG A 118 7.43 0.72 -4.60
N HIS A 119 6.54 -0.03 -5.24
CA HIS A 119 5.39 -0.64 -4.58
C HIS A 119 5.84 -1.67 -3.53
N LYS A 120 6.78 -2.55 -3.90
CA LYS A 120 7.37 -3.54 -2.98
C LYS A 120 8.04 -2.88 -1.78
N LYS A 121 8.83 -1.83 -2.03
CA LYS A 121 9.49 -1.06 -0.96
C LYS A 121 8.49 -0.41 -0.01
N LEU A 122 7.37 0.12 -0.52
CA LEU A 122 6.30 0.67 0.31
C LEU A 122 5.60 -0.40 1.14
N GLU A 123 5.36 -1.58 0.58
CA GLU A 123 4.81 -2.72 1.33
C GLU A 123 5.76 -3.18 2.45
N GLU A 124 7.04 -3.34 2.16
CA GLU A 124 8.06 -3.70 3.15
C GLU A 124 8.13 -2.66 4.27
N GLN A 125 8.11 -1.37 3.94
CA GLN A 125 8.08 -0.28 4.91
C GLN A 125 6.81 -0.30 5.77
N ASN A 126 5.65 -0.60 5.19
CA ASN A 126 4.39 -0.73 5.90
C ASN A 126 4.43 -1.90 6.91
N ILE A 127 4.91 -3.07 6.49
CA ILE A 127 5.06 -4.24 7.35
C ILE A 127 6.00 -3.93 8.52
N LEU A 128 7.16 -3.33 8.24
CA LEU A 128 8.14 -2.97 9.27
C LEU A 128 7.56 -1.93 10.25
N SER A 129 6.85 -0.93 9.74
CA SER A 129 6.20 0.10 10.57
C SER A 129 5.14 -0.50 11.48
N GLN A 130 4.31 -1.42 10.98
CA GLN A 130 3.31 -2.11 11.78
C GLN A 130 3.96 -3.01 12.84
N ALA A 131 5.01 -3.75 12.49
CA ALA A 131 5.75 -4.57 13.43
C ALA A 131 6.36 -3.72 14.56
N THR A 132 6.93 -2.56 14.23
CA THR A 132 7.49 -1.61 15.20
C THR A 132 6.42 -1.07 16.14
N ILE A 133 5.26 -0.66 15.62
CA ILE A 133 4.13 -0.16 16.42
C ILE A 133 3.63 -1.24 17.39
N ASN A 134 3.57 -2.50 16.97
CA ASN A 134 3.12 -3.60 17.82
C ASN A 134 4.15 -3.99 18.91
N GLN A 135 5.41 -3.55 18.81
CA GLN A 135 6.42 -3.72 19.85
C GLN A 135 6.40 -2.61 20.91
N ILE A 136 5.73 -1.48 20.66
CA ILE A 136 5.61 -0.39 21.62
C ILE A 136 4.80 -0.91 22.83
N PRO A 137 5.32 -0.78 24.08
CA PRO A 137 4.55 -1.11 25.27
C PRO A 137 3.30 -0.25 25.34
N GLY A 138 2.11 -0.87 25.49
CA GLY A 138 0.82 -0.18 25.53
C GLY A 138 0.03 -0.28 24.23
N GLY A 139 -1.14 0.33 24.20
CA GLY A 139 -2.07 0.31 23.08
C GLY A 139 -1.96 1.56 22.21
N TYR A 140 -1.29 1.45 21.05
CA TYR A 140 -1.16 2.58 20.14
C TYR A 140 -2.47 2.86 19.38
N HIS A 141 -2.83 4.14 19.31
CA HIS A 141 -3.96 4.62 18.52
C HIS A 141 -3.61 5.90 17.75
N ARG A 142 -4.34 6.14 16.67
CA ARG A 142 -4.31 7.37 15.87
C ARG A 142 -5.73 7.75 15.51
N CYS A 143 -6.10 9.03 15.78
CA CYS A 143 -7.43 9.54 15.53
C CYS A 143 -7.39 10.81 14.69
N SER A 144 -8.45 11.05 13.90
CA SER A 144 -8.62 12.33 13.22
C SER A 144 -9.06 13.42 14.19
N LEU A 145 -9.00 14.69 13.75
CA LEU A 145 -9.52 15.85 14.51
C LEU A 145 -11.01 16.10 14.30
N GLU A 146 -11.66 15.25 13.51
CA GLU A 146 -13.10 15.35 13.26
C GLU A 146 -13.90 15.04 14.52
N GLU A 147 -15.17 15.45 14.57
CA GLU A 147 -16.06 15.25 15.68
C GLU A 147 -16.19 13.78 16.10
N GLY A 148 -15.93 13.51 17.37
CA GLY A 148 -15.91 12.16 17.93
C GLY A 148 -14.56 11.45 17.74
N HIS A 149 -13.57 12.09 17.17
CA HIS A 149 -12.22 11.61 16.96
C HIS A 149 -12.16 10.20 16.34
N PRO A 150 -12.63 10.03 15.06
CA PRO A 150 -12.62 8.74 14.40
C PRO A 150 -11.22 8.12 14.36
N PHE A 151 -11.15 6.81 14.62
CA PHE A 151 -9.91 6.08 14.54
C PHE A 151 -9.41 6.00 13.11
N LEU A 152 -8.18 6.43 12.88
CA LEU A 152 -7.42 6.22 11.66
C LEU A 152 -6.60 4.93 11.74
N TYR A 153 -6.16 4.58 12.95
CA TYR A 153 -5.42 3.35 13.22
C TYR A 153 -5.51 2.97 14.69
N ILE A 154 -5.59 1.68 14.98
CA ILE A 154 -5.46 1.08 16.31
C ILE A 154 -4.60 -0.18 16.23
N SER A 155 -3.67 -0.35 17.19
CA SER A 155 -2.82 -1.53 17.27
C SER A 155 -3.58 -2.72 17.87
N ASP A 156 -3.10 -3.93 17.62
CA ASP A 156 -3.68 -5.13 18.23
C ASP A 156 -3.55 -5.12 19.75
N ARG A 157 -2.50 -4.46 20.27
CA ARG A 157 -2.31 -4.26 21.70
C ARG A 157 -3.40 -3.35 22.29
N PHE A 158 -3.82 -2.28 21.62
CA PHE A 158 -4.95 -1.45 22.01
C PHE A 158 -6.23 -2.29 22.16
N LEU A 159 -6.51 -3.10 21.15
CA LEU A 159 -7.67 -3.99 21.14
C LEU A 159 -7.60 -5.00 22.30
N SER A 160 -6.44 -5.62 22.54
CA SER A 160 -6.26 -6.61 23.59
C SER A 160 -6.39 -6.01 25.00
N ILE A 161 -5.93 -4.75 25.21
CA ILE A 161 -6.11 -4.05 26.49
C ILE A 161 -7.59 -3.87 26.81
N LEU A 162 -8.43 -3.55 25.84
CA LEU A 162 -9.85 -3.28 26.05
C LEU A 162 -10.75 -4.50 25.80
N GLY A 163 -10.21 -5.57 25.21
CA GLY A 163 -10.92 -6.82 24.93
C GLY A 163 -11.83 -6.76 23.70
N TRP A 164 -11.75 -5.71 22.88
CA TRP A 164 -12.57 -5.52 21.68
C TRP A 164 -11.87 -6.03 20.42
N THR A 165 -12.67 -6.40 19.41
CA THR A 165 -12.22 -6.62 18.04
C THR A 165 -12.35 -5.34 17.22
N ARG A 166 -11.66 -5.26 16.05
CA ARG A 166 -11.79 -4.12 15.12
C ARG A 166 -13.22 -3.93 14.61
N GLU A 167 -13.92 -5.03 14.37
CA GLU A 167 -15.31 -4.99 13.89
C GLU A 167 -16.25 -4.48 14.98
N GLU A 168 -16.06 -4.90 16.23
CA GLU A 168 -16.83 -4.38 17.35
C GLU A 168 -16.60 -2.88 17.57
N ILE A 169 -15.35 -2.40 17.43
CA ILE A 169 -15.07 -0.94 17.48
C ILE A 169 -15.84 -0.17 16.43
N LYS A 170 -15.92 -0.69 15.18
CA LYS A 170 -16.66 -0.05 14.10
C LYS A 170 -18.16 -0.08 14.32
N THR A 171 -18.71 -1.21 14.78
CA THR A 171 -20.15 -1.41 14.87
C THR A 171 -20.77 -0.84 16.14
N ILE A 172 -20.08 -0.94 17.28
CA ILE A 172 -20.59 -0.51 18.58
C ILE A 172 -20.27 0.96 18.86
N PHE A 173 -19.06 1.39 18.47
CA PHE A 173 -18.57 2.74 18.78
C PHE A 173 -18.53 3.68 17.57
N ASP A 174 -19.09 3.25 16.42
CA ASP A 174 -19.08 4.04 15.17
C ASP A 174 -17.66 4.45 14.76
N ASN A 175 -16.66 3.60 15.06
CA ASN A 175 -15.24 3.86 14.87
C ASN A 175 -14.73 5.16 15.52
N LYS A 176 -15.39 5.66 16.58
CA LYS A 176 -15.09 6.92 17.26
C LYS A 176 -14.52 6.69 18.65
N PHE A 177 -13.40 7.35 18.92
CA PHE A 177 -12.72 7.29 20.21
C PHE A 177 -13.60 7.81 21.36
N ASP A 178 -14.29 8.95 21.14
CA ASP A 178 -15.12 9.60 22.17
C ASP A 178 -16.27 8.72 22.64
N ASN A 179 -16.76 7.82 21.79
CA ASN A 179 -17.83 6.88 22.17
C ASN A 179 -17.36 5.81 23.14
N MET A 180 -16.04 5.61 23.28
CA MET A 180 -15.45 4.68 24.23
C MET A 180 -15.16 5.34 25.60
N LEU A 181 -15.15 6.68 25.69
CA LEU A 181 -14.90 7.41 26.92
C LEU A 181 -16.05 7.24 27.93
N HIS A 182 -15.69 7.18 29.20
CA HIS A 182 -16.68 7.28 30.26
C HIS A 182 -17.43 8.63 30.16
N PRO A 183 -18.76 8.68 30.40
CA PRO A 183 -19.54 9.91 30.24
C PRO A 183 -18.96 11.12 30.99
N ASP A 184 -18.46 10.92 32.22
CA ASP A 184 -17.87 12.00 33.04
C ASP A 184 -16.53 12.50 32.47
N ASP A 185 -15.84 11.67 31.63
CA ASP A 185 -14.50 11.98 31.10
C ASP A 185 -14.57 12.59 29.70
N ARG A 186 -15.74 12.67 29.09
CA ARG A 186 -15.93 13.20 27.71
C ARG A 186 -15.52 14.67 27.56
N ASN A 187 -15.70 15.48 28.60
CA ASN A 187 -15.28 16.88 28.56
C ASN A 187 -13.75 17.04 28.56
N LEU A 188 -13.01 16.02 29.01
CA LEU A 188 -11.55 16.04 28.99
C LEU A 188 -11.01 16.00 27.56
N SER A 189 -11.72 15.37 26.60
CA SER A 189 -11.28 15.28 25.21
C SER A 189 -11.32 16.64 24.53
N SER A 190 -12.36 17.43 24.72
CA SER A 190 -12.50 18.79 24.15
C SER A 190 -11.47 19.77 24.71
N ASP A 191 -11.31 19.78 26.05
CA ASP A 191 -10.30 20.62 26.71
C ASP A 191 -8.87 20.23 26.33
N PHE A 192 -8.64 18.95 26.07
CA PHE A 192 -7.35 18.42 25.68
C PHE A 192 -6.96 18.82 24.26
N VAL A 193 -7.89 18.71 23.32
CA VAL A 193 -7.70 19.18 21.93
C VAL A 193 -7.34 20.66 21.93
N ILE A 194 -8.09 21.48 22.68
CA ILE A 194 -7.83 22.93 22.80
C ILE A 194 -6.44 23.18 23.37
N ARG A 195 -6.06 22.50 24.45
CA ARG A 195 -4.74 22.68 25.10
C ARG A 195 -3.58 22.24 24.23
N ILE A 196 -3.75 21.15 23.45
CA ILE A 196 -2.71 20.71 22.48
C ILE A 196 -2.60 21.70 21.33
N LEU A 197 -3.72 22.20 20.81
CA LEU A 197 -3.70 23.21 19.75
C LEU A 197 -3.08 24.54 20.22
N ASP A 198 -3.33 24.97 21.45
CA ASP A 198 -2.74 26.18 22.04
C ASP A 198 -1.24 26.02 22.33
N THR A 199 -0.76 24.80 22.53
CA THR A 199 0.67 24.50 22.74
C THR A 199 1.37 24.07 21.45
N CYS A 200 0.74 24.20 20.29
CA CYS A 200 1.25 23.82 18.98
C CYS A 200 2.65 24.39 18.73
N GLY A 201 3.62 23.49 18.68
CA GLY A 201 5.00 23.78 18.31
C GLY A 201 6.08 23.13 19.17
N ARG A 202 5.75 22.55 20.31
CA ARG A 202 6.73 21.83 21.14
C ARG A 202 6.11 20.54 21.67
N GLY A 203 6.41 19.44 20.97
CA GLY A 203 5.97 18.11 21.29
C GLY A 203 6.31 17.68 22.73
N SER A 204 5.42 17.92 23.66
CA SER A 204 5.39 17.21 24.92
C SER A 204 4.06 16.50 25.01
N ALA A 205 4.09 15.19 24.86
CA ALA A 205 3.01 14.33 25.30
C ALA A 205 2.75 14.63 26.78
N LYS A 206 1.52 15.03 27.11
CA LYS A 206 1.07 15.03 28.52
C LYS A 206 0.30 13.74 28.72
N ASP A 207 0.76 12.95 29.69
CA ASP A 207 0.01 11.78 30.10
C ASP A 207 -1.34 12.24 30.64
N GLN A 208 -2.40 11.71 30.08
CA GLN A 208 -3.76 11.91 30.55
C GLN A 208 -4.26 10.62 31.20
N ILE A 209 -5.10 10.78 32.22
CA ILE A 209 -5.74 9.65 32.90
C ILE A 209 -7.24 9.80 32.69
N TYR A 210 -7.88 8.78 32.15
CA TYR A 210 -9.32 8.71 31.94
C TYR A 210 -9.78 7.25 31.85
N ARG A 211 -11.08 7.05 31.74
CA ARG A 211 -11.70 5.71 31.67
C ARG A 211 -12.16 5.41 30.24
N LEU A 212 -11.73 4.26 29.72
CA LEU A 212 -12.22 3.70 28.47
C LEU A 212 -13.08 2.46 28.73
N LEU A 213 -14.14 2.31 27.97
CA LEU A 213 -15.01 1.15 28.02
C LEU A 213 -14.30 -0.05 27.39
N GLY A 214 -13.96 -1.01 28.25
CA GLY A 214 -13.52 -2.35 27.84
C GLY A 214 -14.71 -3.32 27.81
N LYS A 215 -14.50 -4.52 27.34
CA LYS A 215 -15.54 -5.56 27.23
C LYS A 215 -16.10 -5.98 28.60
N ASP A 216 -15.24 -5.94 29.63
CA ASP A 216 -15.58 -6.33 31.01
C ASP A 216 -15.90 -5.11 31.91
N GLY A 217 -16.07 -3.92 31.35
CA GLY A 217 -16.32 -2.68 32.07
C GLY A 217 -15.25 -1.61 31.82
N TYR A 218 -15.40 -0.47 32.52
CA TYR A 218 -14.46 0.63 32.36
C TYR A 218 -13.09 0.30 32.93
N ARG A 219 -12.04 0.66 32.15
CA ARG A 219 -10.64 0.56 32.55
C ARG A 219 -10.03 1.94 32.69
N TRP A 220 -9.28 2.14 33.75
CA TRP A 220 -8.46 3.32 33.91
C TRP A 220 -7.23 3.19 33.00
N VAL A 221 -7.00 4.19 32.18
CA VAL A 221 -5.83 4.23 31.30
C VAL A 221 -5.06 5.53 31.46
N THR A 222 -3.76 5.47 31.31
CA THR A 222 -2.96 6.64 31.01
C THR A 222 -2.73 6.68 29.49
N ASP A 223 -2.75 7.84 28.91
CA ASP A 223 -2.56 8.04 27.47
C ASP A 223 -1.56 9.16 27.20
N ALA A 224 -0.44 8.78 26.61
CA ALA A 224 0.59 9.69 26.12
C ALA A 224 0.28 10.13 24.71
N THR A 225 -0.51 11.19 24.53
CA THR A 225 -1.01 11.64 23.23
C THR A 225 -0.25 12.86 22.71
N THR A 226 0.08 12.86 21.42
CA THR A 226 0.70 13.96 20.68
C THR A 226 -0.10 14.32 19.43
N LEU A 227 -0.01 15.61 19.03
CA LEU A 227 -0.52 16.07 17.75
C LEU A 227 0.58 15.91 16.70
N VAL A 228 0.24 15.28 15.58
CA VAL A 228 1.16 15.09 14.44
C VAL A 228 0.61 15.78 13.23
N GLN A 229 1.46 16.56 12.58
CA GLN A 229 1.17 17.18 11.29
C GLN A 229 2.01 16.51 10.22
N SER A 230 1.37 15.94 9.21
CA SER A 230 2.02 15.28 8.07
C SER A 230 1.38 15.71 6.76
N CYS A 231 2.19 16.23 5.85
CA CYS A 231 1.83 16.65 4.49
C CYS A 231 0.63 17.62 4.42
N ASN A 232 -0.57 17.22 4.56
CA ASN A 232 -1.78 18.06 4.55
C ASN A 232 -2.81 17.59 5.59
N ARG A 233 -2.41 16.75 6.54
CA ARG A 233 -3.30 16.17 7.54
C ARG A 233 -2.73 16.34 8.93
N THR A 234 -3.60 16.78 9.84
CA THR A 234 -3.29 16.81 11.27
C THR A 234 -4.11 15.73 11.95
N PHE A 235 -3.50 15.01 12.87
CA PHE A 235 -4.14 13.93 13.62
C PHE A 235 -3.50 13.77 14.99
N PHE A 236 -4.23 13.13 15.89
CA PHE A 236 -3.68 12.68 17.16
C PHE A 236 -3.06 11.30 17.03
N GLN A 237 -1.99 11.07 17.76
CA GLN A 237 -1.52 9.72 18.04
C GLN A 237 -1.19 9.58 19.51
N GLY A 238 -1.57 8.47 20.09
CA GLY A 238 -1.39 8.21 21.51
C GLY A 238 -1.04 6.76 21.80
N ASN A 239 -0.66 6.52 23.04
CA ASN A 239 -0.34 5.19 23.52
C ASN A 239 -0.95 4.99 24.91
N ILE A 240 -1.99 4.17 25.01
CA ILE A 240 -2.66 3.86 26.27
C ILE A 240 -1.95 2.76 27.05
N THR A 241 -1.89 2.93 28.34
CA THR A 241 -1.48 1.89 29.30
C THR A 241 -2.58 1.68 30.31
N ASP A 242 -2.98 0.44 30.56
CA ASP A 242 -3.96 0.07 31.57
C ASP A 242 -3.34 0.24 32.95
N ILE A 243 -3.96 1.08 33.80
CA ILE A 243 -3.56 1.36 35.17
C ILE A 243 -4.68 1.01 36.18
N THR A 244 -5.66 0.20 35.76
CA THR A 244 -6.85 -0.11 36.56
C THR A 244 -6.48 -0.72 37.89
N ASP A 245 -5.56 -1.66 37.93
CA ASP A 245 -5.14 -2.33 39.16
C ASP A 245 -4.40 -1.36 40.09
N PHE A 246 -3.56 -0.50 39.53
CA PHE A 246 -2.87 0.54 40.31
C PHE A 246 -3.85 1.50 41.01
N VAL A 247 -4.88 1.95 40.27
CA VAL A 247 -5.91 2.86 40.84
C VAL A 247 -6.70 2.16 41.93
N LYS A 248 -7.14 0.91 41.70
CA LYS A 248 -7.87 0.13 42.73
C LYS A 248 -7.05 -0.13 43.97
N ASP A 249 -5.77 -0.44 43.84
CA ASP A 249 -4.89 -0.66 45.00
C ASP A 249 -4.67 0.63 45.78
N LYS A 250 -4.61 1.77 45.12
CA LYS A 250 -4.50 3.07 45.78
C LYS A 250 -5.76 3.41 46.54
N GLU A 251 -6.94 3.27 45.93
CA GLU A 251 -8.23 3.50 46.60
C GLU A 251 -8.44 2.59 47.80
N LYS A 252 -7.99 1.33 47.73
CA LYS A 252 -8.06 0.40 48.86
C LYS A 252 -7.20 0.84 50.02
N LYS A 253 -5.97 1.29 49.76
CA LYS A 253 -5.05 1.78 50.79
C LYS A 253 -5.55 3.07 51.44
N GLU A 254 -6.17 3.96 50.67
CA GLU A 254 -6.77 5.19 51.22
C GLU A 254 -7.94 4.88 52.15
N LYS A 255 -8.80 3.90 51.84
CA LYS A 255 -9.91 3.44 52.69
C LYS A 255 -9.47 2.68 53.95
N GLU A 256 -8.28 2.11 53.96
CA GLU A 256 -7.71 1.42 55.14
C GLU A 256 -7.04 2.41 56.12
N LEU A 257 -6.84 3.67 55.70
CA LEU A 257 -6.23 4.74 56.48
C LEU A 257 -7.24 5.72 57.07
N GLU A 258 -8.50 5.67 56.63
CA GLU A 258 -9.65 6.38 57.24
C GLU A 258 -10.33 5.51 58.32
#